data_cdd34358a7b027a701b866d676907f08
#
_entry.id   cdd34358a7b027a701b866d676907f08
#
_cell.length_a   1.000
_cell.length_b   1.000
_cell.length_c   1.000
_cell.angle_alpha   90.00
_cell.angle_beta   90.00
_cell.angle_gamma   90.00
#
_symmetry.space_group_name_H-M   'P 1'
#
loop_
_entity.id
_entity.type
_entity.pdbx_description
1 polymer ?
#
loop_
_entity_poly.entity_id
_entity_poly.type
_entity_poly.pdbx_seq_one_letter_code
_entity_poly.pdbx_strand_id
1 'polypeptide(L)'
;DVCSADLRNDVVPAMGGPAVKGLSFRIQVTPRNCVGCGLCVVECPGKAGKKALEMVEAKSQFDVQEPAADYLYKHVEYKTGGFPVTTVKGAAFLMPYQEISGACAGCGETPYYRLASQLFGKDMLVANATGCSSIYNGSTPLTPFTTDKDGNGIAWANSLFEDNAEYGFGMRVATDYKLGQICKILEANKADVEEELDRKS
;
A
#
# COMPACT_ATOMS: atom_id res chain seq x y z
N ASP A 1 8.30 -0.63 -24.76
CA ASP A 1 7.65 -1.66 -23.95
C ASP A 1 8.71 -2.53 -23.29
N VAL A 2 8.77 -2.53 -21.96
CA VAL A 2 9.65 -3.44 -21.22
C VAL A 2 9.10 -4.84 -21.34
N CYS A 3 9.82 -5.71 -21.99
CA CYS A 3 9.45 -7.11 -22.11
C CYS A 3 9.66 -7.83 -20.77
N SER A 4 8.78 -8.75 -20.40
CA SER A 4 8.94 -9.59 -19.23
C SER A 4 10.28 -10.37 -19.20
N ALA A 5 10.92 -10.53 -20.37
CA ALA A 5 12.25 -11.13 -20.51
C ALA A 5 13.37 -10.22 -19.95
N ASP A 6 13.23 -8.90 -20.08
CA ASP A 6 14.24 -7.94 -19.61
C ASP A 6 14.29 -7.88 -18.08
N LEU A 7 13.14 -8.10 -17.43
CA LEU A 7 13.06 -8.14 -15.99
C LEU A 7 13.67 -9.40 -15.35
N ARG A 8 13.82 -10.48 -16.12
CA ARG A 8 14.36 -11.76 -15.59
C ARG A 8 15.85 -11.71 -15.30
N ASN A 9 16.58 -10.80 -15.94
CA ASN A 9 18.03 -10.72 -15.79
C ASN A 9 18.46 -10.17 -14.41
N ASP A 10 17.57 -9.44 -13.72
CA ASP A 10 17.85 -8.79 -12.45
C ASP A 10 17.09 -9.39 -11.26
N VAL A 11 16.69 -10.64 -11.38
CA VAL A 11 15.98 -11.36 -10.30
C VAL A 11 16.85 -12.45 -9.72
N VAL A 12 16.68 -12.69 -8.43
CA VAL A 12 17.30 -13.81 -7.71
C VAL A 12 16.23 -14.72 -7.16
N PRO A 13 16.52 -16.01 -6.92
CA PRO A 13 15.57 -16.87 -6.22
C PRO A 13 15.19 -16.30 -4.86
N ALA A 14 13.89 -16.29 -4.56
CA ALA A 14 13.42 -15.82 -3.26
C ALA A 14 13.88 -16.73 -2.13
N MET A 15 14.40 -16.13 -1.06
CA MET A 15 14.85 -16.83 0.14
C MET A 15 13.85 -16.62 1.28
N GLY A 16 13.40 -17.69 1.93
CA GLY A 16 12.42 -17.55 3.03
C GLY A 16 11.66 -18.83 3.35
N GLY A 17 12.20 -19.98 2.92
CA GLY A 17 11.61 -21.28 3.24
C GLY A 17 10.65 -21.82 2.16
N PRO A 18 9.92 -22.91 2.47
CA PRO A 18 9.09 -23.61 1.50
C PRO A 18 7.99 -22.75 0.85
N ALA A 19 7.44 -21.78 1.60
CA ALA A 19 6.33 -20.95 1.17
C ALA A 19 6.67 -19.99 0.01
N VAL A 20 7.95 -19.69 -0.20
CA VAL A 20 8.43 -18.83 -1.30
C VAL A 20 9.25 -19.61 -2.32
N LYS A 21 9.26 -20.95 -2.22
CA LYS A 21 9.97 -21.81 -3.18
C LYS A 21 9.40 -21.63 -4.58
N GLY A 22 10.29 -21.40 -5.54
CA GLY A 22 9.89 -21.17 -6.93
C GLY A 22 9.51 -19.71 -7.26
N LEU A 23 9.49 -18.82 -6.27
CA LEU A 23 9.33 -17.40 -6.51
C LEU A 23 10.70 -16.74 -6.78
N SER A 24 10.67 -15.65 -7.50
CA SER A 24 11.82 -14.77 -7.75
C SER A 24 11.67 -13.48 -6.95
N PHE A 25 12.81 -12.91 -6.56
CA PHE A 25 12.89 -11.65 -5.82
C PHE A 25 13.67 -10.62 -6.63
N ARG A 26 13.17 -9.39 -6.63
CA ARG A 26 13.85 -8.22 -7.18
C ARG A 26 13.63 -7.03 -6.26
N ILE A 27 14.64 -6.19 -6.11
CA ILE A 27 14.48 -4.85 -5.56
C ILE A 27 14.23 -3.91 -6.73
N GLN A 28 13.15 -3.16 -6.67
CA GLN A 28 12.80 -2.18 -7.69
C GLN A 28 12.70 -0.79 -7.07
N VAL A 29 13.27 0.18 -7.75
CA VAL A 29 13.18 1.60 -7.39
C VAL A 29 12.25 2.29 -8.39
N THR A 30 11.48 3.27 -7.91
CA THR A 30 10.68 4.19 -8.72
C THR A 30 11.36 5.57 -8.70
N PRO A 31 12.24 5.87 -9.66
CA PRO A 31 13.10 7.06 -9.60
C PRO A 31 12.32 8.37 -9.56
N ARG A 32 11.17 8.45 -10.23
CA ARG A 32 10.33 9.66 -10.25
C ARG A 32 9.66 9.96 -8.91
N ASN A 33 9.44 8.91 -8.11
CA ASN A 33 8.82 9.02 -6.78
C ASN A 33 9.87 9.06 -5.66
N CYS A 34 11.13 8.84 -5.98
CA CYS A 34 12.22 8.83 -5.01
C CYS A 34 12.57 10.27 -4.59
N VAL A 35 12.48 10.56 -3.29
CA VAL A 35 12.84 11.87 -2.72
C VAL A 35 14.34 12.03 -2.43
N GLY A 36 15.15 11.03 -2.75
CA GLY A 36 16.63 11.08 -2.62
C GLY A 36 17.14 11.14 -1.19
N CYS A 37 16.39 10.67 -0.19
CA CYS A 37 16.76 10.77 1.23
C CYS A 37 17.96 9.88 1.66
N GLY A 38 18.33 8.87 0.86
CA GLY A 38 19.45 7.97 1.14
C GLY A 38 19.24 6.94 2.23
N LEU A 39 18.11 6.93 2.94
CA LEU A 39 17.87 6.02 4.08
C LEU A 39 17.96 4.54 3.68
N CYS A 40 17.45 4.16 2.53
CA CYS A 40 17.53 2.77 2.04
C CYS A 40 18.98 2.31 1.83
N VAL A 41 19.86 3.23 1.42
CA VAL A 41 21.29 2.95 1.25
C VAL A 41 21.99 2.87 2.62
N VAL A 42 21.64 3.76 3.56
CA VAL A 42 22.21 3.75 4.91
C VAL A 42 21.85 2.44 5.63
N GLU A 43 20.58 2.07 5.62
CA GLU A 43 20.05 0.89 6.32
C GLU A 43 20.28 -0.43 5.56
N CYS A 44 20.76 -0.38 4.31
CA CYS A 44 21.00 -1.60 3.55
C CYS A 44 22.02 -2.49 4.26
N PRO A 45 21.65 -3.70 4.70
CA PRO A 45 22.56 -4.58 5.44
C PRO A 45 23.72 -5.06 4.59
N GLY A 46 23.52 -5.14 3.29
CA GLY A 46 24.52 -5.63 2.34
C GLY A 46 25.00 -7.04 2.65
N LYS A 47 26.12 -7.43 2.02
CA LYS A 47 26.83 -8.66 2.32
C LYS A 47 28.34 -8.37 2.34
N ALA A 48 29.01 -8.81 3.39
CA ALA A 48 30.46 -8.62 3.55
C ALA A 48 30.92 -7.14 3.38
N GLY A 49 30.14 -6.20 3.94
CA GLY A 49 30.44 -4.76 3.89
C GLY A 49 30.10 -4.08 2.56
N LYS A 50 29.61 -4.81 1.57
CA LYS A 50 29.14 -4.25 0.30
C LYS A 50 27.65 -4.04 0.36
N LYS A 51 27.20 -2.80 0.15
CA LYS A 51 25.77 -2.46 0.07
C LYS A 51 25.19 -2.92 -1.27
N ALA A 52 23.92 -3.33 -1.25
CA ALA A 52 23.20 -3.70 -2.48
C ALA A 52 22.61 -2.48 -3.20
N LEU A 53 22.53 -1.35 -2.50
CA LEU A 53 21.97 -0.10 -3.01
C LEU A 53 23.02 0.99 -2.93
N GLU A 54 23.00 1.87 -3.92
CA GLU A 54 23.83 3.08 -3.99
C GLU A 54 23.00 4.28 -4.44
N MET A 55 23.46 5.47 -4.10
CA MET A 55 22.87 6.72 -4.59
C MET A 55 23.48 7.08 -5.93
N VAL A 56 22.63 7.27 -6.92
CA VAL A 56 23.02 7.69 -8.27
C VAL A 56 22.15 8.86 -8.73
N GLU A 57 22.54 9.52 -9.81
CA GLU A 57 21.73 10.59 -10.41
C GLU A 57 20.39 10.02 -10.91
N ALA A 58 19.25 10.57 -10.43
CA ALA A 58 17.91 10.07 -10.74
C ALA A 58 17.60 10.05 -12.24
N LYS A 59 18.03 11.08 -12.98
CA LYS A 59 17.79 11.17 -14.43
C LYS A 59 18.39 10.01 -15.21
N SER A 60 19.55 9.49 -14.77
CA SER A 60 20.18 8.34 -15.41
C SER A 60 19.40 7.04 -15.27
N GLN A 61 18.43 7.00 -14.34
CA GLN A 61 17.64 5.82 -14.02
C GLN A 61 16.22 5.87 -14.60
N PHE A 62 15.75 7.01 -15.12
CA PHE A 62 14.37 7.13 -15.60
C PHE A 62 14.05 6.16 -16.73
N ASP A 63 14.91 6.06 -17.72
CA ASP A 63 14.65 5.22 -18.88
C ASP A 63 14.84 3.73 -18.61
N VAL A 64 15.56 3.38 -17.55
CA VAL A 64 15.90 1.99 -17.20
C VAL A 64 14.95 1.44 -16.13
N GLN A 65 14.76 2.18 -15.05
CA GLN A 65 14.04 1.68 -13.87
C GLN A 65 12.53 1.96 -13.92
N GLU A 66 12.12 3.08 -14.49
CA GLU A 66 10.70 3.47 -14.51
C GLU A 66 9.83 2.50 -15.30
N PRO A 67 10.21 2.08 -16.53
CA PRO A 67 9.42 1.09 -17.26
C PRO A 67 9.32 -0.25 -16.51
N ALA A 68 10.38 -0.65 -15.81
CA ALA A 68 10.39 -1.87 -15.01
C ALA A 68 9.46 -1.76 -13.79
N ALA A 69 9.46 -0.62 -13.10
CA ALA A 69 8.56 -0.33 -12.00
C ALA A 69 7.10 -0.34 -12.46
N ASP A 70 6.80 0.36 -13.54
CA ASP A 70 5.47 0.40 -14.15
C ASP A 70 4.94 -0.99 -14.51
N TYR A 71 5.80 -1.83 -15.09
CA TYR A 71 5.42 -3.20 -15.43
C TYR A 71 5.10 -4.01 -14.16
N LEU A 72 5.94 -3.92 -13.13
CA LEU A 72 5.72 -4.65 -11.89
C LEU A 72 4.42 -4.22 -11.20
N TYR A 73 4.13 -2.93 -11.15
CA TYR A 73 2.90 -2.41 -10.55
C TYR A 73 1.63 -2.83 -11.31
N LYS A 74 1.69 -2.81 -12.65
CA LYS A 74 0.51 -3.06 -13.48
C LYS A 74 0.23 -4.55 -13.72
N HIS A 75 1.27 -5.38 -13.77
CA HIS A 75 1.15 -6.75 -14.28
C HIS A 75 1.56 -7.85 -13.29
N VAL A 76 2.23 -7.50 -12.20
CA VAL A 76 2.65 -8.49 -11.21
C VAL A 76 1.78 -8.39 -9.97
N GLU A 77 1.15 -9.50 -9.63
CA GLU A 77 0.31 -9.58 -8.42
C GLU A 77 1.14 -9.64 -7.14
N TYR A 78 0.64 -9.02 -6.09
CA TYR A 78 1.22 -9.13 -4.76
C TYR A 78 1.17 -10.58 -4.26
N LYS A 79 2.32 -11.13 -3.86
CA LYS A 79 2.46 -12.51 -3.41
C LYS A 79 2.17 -12.62 -1.92
N THR A 80 0.90 -12.68 -1.58
CA THR A 80 0.43 -12.92 -0.22
C THR A 80 0.51 -14.41 0.15
N GLY A 81 0.55 -14.73 1.43
CA GLY A 81 0.54 -16.13 1.90
C GLY A 81 1.92 -16.78 2.07
N GLY A 82 3.01 -16.13 1.64
CA GLY A 82 4.37 -16.62 1.89
C GLY A 82 4.82 -16.50 3.35
N PHE A 83 4.25 -15.54 4.08
CA PHE A 83 4.51 -15.27 5.50
C PHE A 83 3.22 -14.85 6.20
N PRO A 84 3.07 -15.15 7.52
CA PRO A 84 1.90 -14.70 8.26
C PRO A 84 1.77 -13.17 8.26
N VAL A 85 0.59 -12.66 7.89
CA VAL A 85 0.32 -11.20 7.83
C VAL A 85 0.38 -10.51 9.19
N THR A 86 0.32 -11.27 10.28
CA THR A 86 0.51 -10.80 11.65
C THR A 86 1.97 -10.46 11.98
N THR A 87 2.89 -10.73 11.07
CA THR A 87 4.30 -10.37 11.19
C THR A 87 4.62 -9.18 10.30
N VAL A 88 5.59 -8.35 10.70
CA VAL A 88 6.07 -7.21 9.89
C VAL A 88 6.49 -7.66 8.49
N LYS A 89 7.17 -8.81 8.40
CA LYS A 89 7.59 -9.38 7.12
C LYS A 89 6.40 -9.77 6.24
N GLY A 90 5.37 -10.40 6.80
CA GLY A 90 4.18 -10.80 6.04
C GLY A 90 3.35 -9.59 5.60
N ALA A 91 3.16 -8.61 6.49
CA ALA A 91 2.46 -7.38 6.17
C ALA A 91 3.14 -6.60 5.03
N ALA A 92 4.48 -6.62 4.97
CA ALA A 92 5.24 -5.94 3.93
C ALA A 92 5.00 -6.46 2.49
N PHE A 93 4.43 -7.67 2.34
CA PHE A 93 4.04 -8.23 1.04
C PHE A 93 2.58 -7.96 0.65
N LEU A 94 1.81 -7.28 1.51
CA LEU A 94 0.49 -6.79 1.15
C LEU A 94 0.60 -5.54 0.28
N MET A 95 -0.41 -5.31 -0.55
CA MET A 95 -0.49 -4.11 -1.37
C MET A 95 -0.57 -2.86 -0.49
N PRO A 96 0.36 -1.91 -0.61
CA PRO A 96 0.22 -0.63 0.06
C PRO A 96 -0.69 0.29 -0.76
N TYR A 97 -1.79 0.74 -0.18
CA TYR A 97 -2.63 1.77 -0.80
C TYR A 97 -2.05 3.18 -0.65
N GLN A 98 -1.07 3.34 0.24
CA GLN A 98 -0.17 4.49 0.29
C GLN A 98 1.27 3.97 0.22
N GLU A 99 1.88 3.99 -0.95
CA GLU A 99 3.22 3.43 -1.12
C GLU A 99 4.31 4.44 -0.81
N ILE A 100 4.20 5.62 -1.40
CA ILE A 100 5.18 6.70 -1.29
C ILE A 100 4.45 7.96 -0.85
N SER A 101 4.88 8.54 0.26
CA SER A 101 4.32 9.79 0.75
C SER A 101 5.15 11.00 0.30
N GLY A 102 4.50 12.16 0.15
CA GLY A 102 5.18 13.44 -0.07
C GLY A 102 5.71 14.10 1.20
N ALA A 103 5.84 13.36 2.31
CA ALA A 103 6.34 13.88 3.58
C ALA A 103 7.86 14.11 3.56
N CYS A 104 8.38 14.72 4.64
CA CYS A 104 9.80 14.94 4.82
C CYS A 104 10.60 13.62 4.77
N ALA A 105 11.83 13.70 4.29
CA ALA A 105 12.76 12.58 4.30
C ALA A 105 12.90 12.01 5.73
N GLY A 106 12.70 10.69 5.87
CA GLY A 106 12.78 10.03 7.17
C GLY A 106 11.62 10.35 8.13
N CYS A 107 10.48 10.82 7.64
CA CYS A 107 9.29 11.06 8.46
C CYS A 107 8.88 9.79 9.20
N GLY A 108 8.77 9.87 10.54
CA GLY A 108 8.42 8.75 11.38
C GLY A 108 6.94 8.35 11.35
N GLU A 109 6.06 9.19 10.80
CA GLU A 109 4.61 8.95 10.73
C GLU A 109 4.21 8.11 9.52
N THR A 110 4.82 8.34 8.38
CA THR A 110 4.42 7.72 7.11
C THR A 110 4.52 6.20 7.06
N PRO A 111 5.47 5.53 7.75
CA PRO A 111 5.49 4.07 7.85
C PRO A 111 4.23 3.47 8.49
N TYR A 112 3.62 4.17 9.45
CA TYR A 112 2.37 3.74 10.08
C TYR A 112 1.19 3.85 9.14
N TYR A 113 1.09 4.94 8.38
CA TYR A 113 0.08 5.07 7.32
C TYR A 113 0.22 3.98 6.27
N ARG A 114 1.44 3.72 5.82
CA ARG A 114 1.71 2.64 4.88
C ARG A 114 1.27 1.30 5.44
N LEU A 115 1.67 0.96 6.65
CA LEU A 115 1.29 -0.30 7.31
C LEU A 115 -0.23 -0.41 7.48
N ALA A 116 -0.90 0.64 7.94
CA ALA A 116 -2.34 0.67 8.06
C ALA A 116 -3.01 0.45 6.70
N SER A 117 -2.51 1.10 5.65
CA SER A 117 -3.00 0.94 4.28
C SER A 117 -2.82 -0.49 3.75
N GLN A 118 -1.75 -1.18 4.14
CA GLN A 118 -1.51 -2.57 3.78
C GLN A 118 -2.45 -3.54 4.51
N LEU A 119 -2.76 -3.27 5.78
CA LEU A 119 -3.59 -4.16 6.60
C LEU A 119 -5.08 -3.98 6.35
N PHE A 120 -5.53 -2.75 6.13
CA PHE A 120 -6.95 -2.41 6.07
C PHE A 120 -7.38 -1.83 4.71
N GLY A 121 -6.46 -1.27 3.96
CA GLY A 121 -6.57 -0.86 2.56
C GLY A 121 -7.92 -0.29 2.15
N LYS A 122 -8.60 -1.00 1.26
CA LYS A 122 -9.89 -0.61 0.68
C LYS A 122 -11.02 -0.43 1.70
N ASP A 123 -10.88 -1.00 2.89
CA ASP A 123 -11.90 -0.92 3.94
C ASP A 123 -11.68 0.27 4.89
N MET A 124 -10.64 1.08 4.64
CA MET A 124 -10.34 2.25 5.46
C MET A 124 -11.19 3.46 5.10
N LEU A 125 -11.75 4.07 6.14
CA LEU A 125 -12.29 5.43 6.12
C LEU A 125 -11.41 6.29 7.02
N VAL A 126 -10.77 7.31 6.45
CA VAL A 126 -9.85 8.18 7.19
C VAL A 126 -10.48 9.55 7.37
N ALA A 127 -10.75 9.92 8.62
CA ALA A 127 -11.05 11.29 9.02
C ALA A 127 -9.75 11.93 9.50
N ASN A 128 -9.22 12.86 8.71
CA ASN A 128 -7.95 13.50 8.97
C ASN A 128 -8.14 14.92 9.48
N ALA A 129 -7.29 15.37 10.40
CA ALA A 129 -7.25 16.75 10.83
C ALA A 129 -6.23 17.55 10.03
N THR A 130 -6.39 18.88 9.99
CA THR A 130 -5.40 19.77 9.39
C THR A 130 -4.06 19.67 10.11
N GLY A 131 -3.01 19.37 9.34
CA GLY A 131 -1.66 19.18 9.84
C GLY A 131 -0.74 18.58 8.76
N CYS A 132 0.38 17.99 9.13
CA CYS A 132 1.29 17.36 8.18
C CYS A 132 0.60 16.28 7.36
N SER A 133 -0.21 15.44 7.99
CA SER A 133 -0.94 14.35 7.31
C SER A 133 -1.95 14.84 6.28
N SER A 134 -2.53 16.03 6.45
CA SER A 134 -3.36 16.65 5.41
C SER A 134 -2.55 17.10 4.20
N ILE A 135 -1.33 17.57 4.43
CA ILE A 135 -0.44 18.04 3.37
C ILE A 135 0.04 16.86 2.51
N TYR A 136 0.61 15.83 3.13
CA TYR A 136 1.18 14.72 2.36
C TYR A 136 0.17 13.68 1.87
N ASN A 137 -1.06 13.66 2.40
CA ASN A 137 -2.11 12.73 1.98
C ASN A 137 -3.16 13.35 1.04
N GLY A 138 -3.38 14.64 1.09
CA GLY A 138 -4.50 15.28 0.38
C GLY A 138 -4.19 16.64 -0.22
N SER A 139 -2.93 16.97 -0.46
CA SER A 139 -2.57 18.22 -1.14
C SER A 139 -2.98 18.16 -2.60
N THR A 140 -4.11 18.78 -2.93
CA THR A 140 -4.65 18.82 -4.30
C THR A 140 -3.65 19.50 -5.25
N PRO A 141 -3.40 18.92 -6.45
CA PRO A 141 -4.07 17.75 -7.05
C PRO A 141 -3.41 16.38 -6.72
N LEU A 142 -2.42 16.35 -5.86
CA LEU A 142 -1.61 15.17 -5.59
C LEU A 142 -2.15 14.42 -4.37
N THR A 143 -2.33 13.13 -4.52
CA THR A 143 -2.61 12.19 -3.43
C THR A 143 -1.71 10.96 -3.58
N PRO A 144 -1.10 10.46 -2.49
CA PRO A 144 -0.28 9.26 -2.53
C PRO A 144 -1.10 7.96 -2.49
N PHE A 145 -2.42 8.06 -2.38
CA PHE A 145 -3.28 6.89 -2.34
C PHE A 145 -3.51 6.33 -3.74
N THR A 146 -3.49 5.01 -3.83
CA THR A 146 -3.78 4.27 -5.06
C THR A 146 -5.01 3.39 -4.87
N THR A 147 -5.44 2.75 -5.96
CA THR A 147 -6.54 1.79 -5.96
C THR A 147 -6.05 0.42 -6.39
N ASP A 148 -6.80 -0.62 -6.00
CA ASP A 148 -6.61 -1.97 -6.52
C ASP A 148 -7.14 -2.10 -7.96
N LYS A 149 -7.07 -3.31 -8.53
CA LYS A 149 -7.54 -3.61 -9.89
C LYS A 149 -9.03 -3.39 -10.09
N ASP A 150 -9.80 -3.48 -9.01
CA ASP A 150 -11.26 -3.31 -9.01
C ASP A 150 -11.66 -1.84 -8.78
N GLY A 151 -10.69 -0.94 -8.65
CA GLY A 151 -10.89 0.48 -8.41
C GLY A 151 -11.19 0.84 -6.95
N ASN A 152 -11.05 -0.10 -6.02
CA ASN A 152 -11.24 0.16 -4.60
C ASN A 152 -9.96 0.77 -3.99
N GLY A 153 -10.15 1.69 -3.07
CA GLY A 153 -9.06 2.36 -2.38
C GLY A 153 -9.51 2.98 -1.07
N ILE A 154 -8.62 3.70 -0.43
CA ILE A 154 -8.88 4.37 0.85
C ILE A 154 -9.82 5.56 0.61
N ALA A 155 -10.89 5.64 1.39
CA ALA A 155 -11.69 6.86 1.48
C ALA A 155 -11.06 7.80 2.50
N TRP A 156 -10.57 8.94 2.02
CA TRP A 156 -9.88 9.93 2.84
C TRP A 156 -10.57 11.28 2.73
N ALA A 157 -10.78 11.91 3.88
CA ALA A 157 -11.30 13.26 3.92
C ALA A 157 -10.67 14.03 5.09
N ASN A 158 -10.58 15.35 4.93
CA ASN A 158 -9.98 16.24 5.89
C ASN A 158 -11.01 17.17 6.49
N SER A 159 -10.90 17.43 7.78
CA SER A 159 -11.64 18.48 8.49
C SER A 159 -10.68 19.45 9.16
N LEU A 160 -11.20 20.44 9.84
CA LEU A 160 -10.40 21.31 10.70
C LEU A 160 -9.94 20.55 11.94
N PHE A 161 -8.88 21.01 12.56
CA PHE A 161 -8.34 20.39 13.76
C PHE A 161 -9.37 20.39 14.92
N GLU A 162 -10.15 21.46 15.00
CA GLU A 162 -11.12 21.71 16.07
C GLU A 162 -12.34 20.77 16.02
N ASP A 163 -12.72 20.29 14.82
CA ASP A 163 -13.95 19.51 14.62
C ASP A 163 -13.69 18.08 14.15
N ASN A 164 -12.44 17.63 14.14
CA ASN A 164 -12.09 16.32 13.57
C ASN A 164 -12.67 15.14 14.35
N ALA A 165 -12.81 15.28 15.67
CA ALA A 165 -13.39 14.24 16.52
C ALA A 165 -14.85 14.00 16.14
N GLU A 166 -15.63 15.07 16.02
CA GLU A 166 -17.04 15.04 15.62
C GLU A 166 -17.21 14.55 14.19
N TYR A 167 -16.33 14.98 13.31
CA TYR A 167 -16.32 14.56 11.90
C TYR A 167 -16.09 13.04 11.78
N GLY A 168 -15.05 12.53 12.44
CA GLY A 168 -14.75 11.10 12.46
C GLY A 168 -15.85 10.27 13.13
N PHE A 169 -16.42 10.77 14.22
CA PHE A 169 -17.56 10.16 14.86
C PHE A 169 -18.79 10.11 13.95
N GLY A 170 -19.07 11.20 13.24
CA GLY A 170 -20.15 11.26 12.26
C GLY A 170 -19.98 10.24 11.13
N MET A 171 -18.77 10.05 10.61
CA MET A 171 -18.47 9.03 9.60
C MET A 171 -18.73 7.62 10.15
N ARG A 172 -18.37 7.35 11.41
CA ARG A 172 -18.62 6.06 12.07
C ARG A 172 -20.11 5.81 12.25
N VAL A 173 -20.84 6.78 12.76
CA VAL A 173 -22.31 6.68 12.94
C VAL A 173 -23.01 6.43 11.61
N ALA A 174 -22.60 7.13 10.55
CA ALA A 174 -23.17 6.92 9.21
C ALA A 174 -22.89 5.51 8.67
N THR A 175 -21.71 4.98 8.91
CA THR A 175 -21.33 3.63 8.52
C THR A 175 -22.15 2.59 9.28
N ASP A 176 -22.24 2.70 10.59
CA ASP A 176 -23.01 1.78 11.44
C ASP A 176 -24.50 1.80 11.07
N TYR A 177 -25.05 2.97 10.78
CA TYR A 177 -26.44 3.10 10.30
C TYR A 177 -26.66 2.35 8.99
N LYS A 178 -25.77 2.56 7.99
CA LYS A 178 -25.86 1.87 6.70
C LYS A 178 -25.75 0.35 6.85
N LEU A 179 -24.77 -0.12 7.65
CA LEU A 179 -24.63 -1.55 7.95
C LEU A 179 -25.90 -2.11 8.59
N GLY A 180 -26.46 -1.41 9.58
CA GLY A 180 -27.71 -1.81 10.22
C GLY A 180 -28.90 -1.88 9.25
N GLN A 181 -28.96 -1.00 8.22
CA GLN A 181 -29.98 -1.10 7.18
C GLN A 181 -29.75 -2.31 6.27
N ILE A 182 -28.50 -2.58 5.89
CA ILE A 182 -28.16 -3.76 5.08
C ILE A 182 -28.52 -5.04 5.82
N CYS A 183 -28.16 -5.17 7.11
CA CYS A 183 -28.50 -6.32 7.92
C CYS A 183 -30.02 -6.55 7.98
N LYS A 184 -30.80 -5.50 8.20
CA LYS A 184 -32.28 -5.61 8.19
C LYS A 184 -32.83 -6.07 6.84
N ILE A 185 -32.28 -5.58 5.74
CA ILE A 185 -32.69 -6.01 4.39
C ILE A 185 -32.33 -7.49 4.17
N LEU A 186 -31.15 -7.91 4.56
CA LEU A 186 -30.71 -9.31 4.44
C LEU A 186 -31.58 -10.24 5.31
N GLU A 187 -31.86 -9.85 6.55
CA GLU A 187 -32.74 -10.60 7.44
C GLU A 187 -34.15 -10.74 6.86
N ALA A 188 -34.70 -9.66 6.29
CA ALA A 188 -36.04 -9.68 5.68
C ALA A 188 -36.12 -10.54 4.42
N ASN A 189 -35.01 -10.72 3.70
CA ASN A 189 -34.95 -11.49 2.45
C ASN A 189 -34.10 -12.76 2.60
N LYS A 190 -33.95 -13.27 3.81
CA LYS A 190 -33.08 -14.43 4.11
C LYS A 190 -33.44 -15.68 3.26
N ALA A 191 -34.69 -15.86 2.89
CA ALA A 191 -35.13 -16.97 2.05
C ALA A 191 -34.63 -16.90 0.60
N ASP A 192 -34.25 -15.70 0.14
CA ASP A 192 -33.76 -15.44 -1.22
C ASP A 192 -32.24 -15.39 -1.30
N VAL A 193 -31.54 -15.48 -0.14
CA VAL A 193 -30.08 -15.45 -0.06
C VAL A 193 -29.54 -16.88 -0.18
N GLU A 194 -28.58 -17.08 -1.07
CA GLU A 194 -27.91 -18.38 -1.24
C GLU A 194 -27.26 -18.83 0.08
N GLU A 195 -27.39 -20.11 0.40
CA GLU A 195 -26.89 -20.72 1.66
C GLU A 195 -25.37 -20.50 1.88
N GLU A 196 -24.62 -20.36 0.79
CA GLU A 196 -23.18 -20.08 0.85
C GLU A 196 -22.86 -18.65 1.31
N LEU A 197 -23.71 -17.68 0.97
CA LEU A 197 -23.61 -16.29 1.39
C LEU A 197 -24.01 -16.12 2.86
N ASP A 198 -25.05 -16.81 3.31
CA ASP A 198 -25.52 -16.76 4.70
C ASP A 198 -24.46 -17.28 5.71
N ARG A 199 -23.61 -18.22 5.28
CA ARG A 199 -22.51 -18.73 6.12
C ARG A 199 -21.30 -17.81 6.25
N LYS A 200 -21.17 -16.78 5.40
CA LYS A 200 -20.06 -15.84 5.39
C LYS A 200 -20.39 -14.49 6.05
N SER A 201 -21.62 -14.28 6.40
CA SER A 201 -22.13 -13.10 7.10
C SER A 201 -22.18 -13.32 8.62
#